data_b67c6011d26c80ddf5762950a5d3b30a
#
_entry.id   b67c6011d26c80ddf5762950a5d3b30a
#
_cell.length_a   1.000
_cell.length_b   1.000
_cell.length_c   1.000
_cell.angle_alpha   90.00
_cell.angle_beta   90.00
_cell.angle_gamma   90.00
#
_symmetry.space_group_name_H-M   'P 1'
#
loop_
_entity.id
_entity.type
_entity.pdbx_description
1 polymer ?
#
loop_
_entity_poly.entity_id
_entity_poly.type
_entity_poly.pdbx_seq_one_letter_code
_entity_poly.pdbx_strand_id
1 'polypeptide(L)'
;MELKKAFGSALRNLRVRKGLTQEDFSIVSSRTFLSSLERGIKGVTLEKIDELASTIGVHPVTLIVACYLELEKDTPDVLEKLLNRVRTELK
;
A
#
# COMPACT_ATOMS: atom_id res chain seq x y z
N MET A 1 4.68 13.93 4.14
CA MET A 1 3.53 13.27 3.49
C MET A 1 2.71 12.58 4.55
N GLU A 2 1.42 12.72 4.53
CA GLU A 2 0.59 12.04 5.52
C GLU A 2 0.34 10.58 5.12
N LEU A 3 -0.03 9.77 6.09
CA LEU A 3 -0.15 8.32 5.92
C LEU A 3 -1.13 7.90 4.82
N LYS A 4 -2.30 8.55 4.75
CA LYS A 4 -3.28 8.23 3.71
C LYS A 4 -2.74 8.46 2.31
N LYS A 5 -2.00 9.53 2.12
CA LYS A 5 -1.38 9.84 0.83
C LYS A 5 -0.26 8.87 0.50
N ALA A 6 0.52 8.49 1.51
CA ALA A 6 1.58 7.50 1.32
C ALA A 6 0.99 6.16 0.91
N PHE A 7 -0.09 5.75 1.56
CA PHE A 7 -0.79 4.51 1.20
C PHE A 7 -1.34 4.57 -0.22
N GLY A 8 -1.99 5.67 -0.57
CA GLY A 8 -2.56 5.84 -1.91
C GLY A 8 -1.50 5.79 -2.99
N SER A 9 -0.36 6.43 -2.75
CA SER A 9 0.79 6.42 -3.65
C SER A 9 1.36 5.01 -3.83
N ALA A 10 1.54 4.30 -2.72
CA ALA A 10 2.05 2.92 -2.74
C ALA A 10 1.10 1.99 -3.50
N LEU A 11 -0.20 2.11 -3.23
CA LEU A 11 -1.22 1.31 -3.90
C LEU A 11 -1.19 1.54 -5.42
N ARG A 12 -1.20 2.80 -5.83
CA ARG A 12 -1.16 3.16 -7.24
C ARG A 12 0.11 2.65 -7.92
N ASN A 13 1.26 2.85 -7.28
CA ASN A 13 2.54 2.42 -7.84
C ASN A 13 2.59 0.91 -8.04
N LEU A 14 2.14 0.14 -7.07
CA LEU A 14 2.10 -1.32 -7.19
C LEU A 14 1.11 -1.76 -8.27
N ARG A 15 -0.07 -1.14 -8.32
CA ARG A 15 -1.07 -1.44 -9.33
C ARG A 15 -0.51 -1.21 -10.73
N VAL A 16 0.05 -0.04 -10.97
CA VAL A 16 0.59 0.35 -12.27
C VAL A 16 1.77 -0.54 -12.65
N ARG A 17 2.65 -0.84 -11.70
CA ARG A 17 3.81 -1.69 -11.94
C ARG A 17 3.40 -3.10 -12.37
N LYS A 18 2.28 -3.59 -11.86
CA LYS A 18 1.73 -4.91 -12.23
C LYS A 18 0.88 -4.87 -13.49
N GLY A 19 0.75 -3.70 -14.13
CA GLY A 19 -0.03 -3.55 -15.35
C GLY A 19 -1.53 -3.61 -15.15
N LEU A 20 -2.00 -3.33 -13.94
CA LEU A 20 -3.43 -3.39 -13.60
C LEU A 20 -4.08 -2.02 -13.72
N THR A 21 -5.36 -2.02 -14.14
CA THR A 21 -6.19 -0.82 -14.16
C THR A 21 -7.02 -0.74 -12.89
N GLN A 22 -7.66 0.39 -12.64
CA GLN A 22 -8.59 0.50 -11.50
C GLN A 22 -9.77 -0.46 -11.66
N GLU A 23 -10.17 -0.72 -12.90
CA GLU A 23 -11.26 -1.63 -13.21
C GLU A 23 -10.98 -3.08 -12.81
N ASP A 24 -9.72 -3.49 -12.81
CA ASP A 24 -9.32 -4.83 -12.39
C ASP A 24 -9.64 -5.12 -10.92
N PHE A 25 -9.97 -4.09 -10.16
CA PHE A 25 -10.33 -4.21 -8.74
C PHE A 25 -11.83 -4.24 -8.50
N SER A 26 -12.65 -4.30 -9.57
CA SER A 26 -14.11 -4.14 -9.46
C SER A 26 -14.79 -5.15 -8.53
N ILE A 27 -14.21 -6.33 -8.35
CA ILE A 27 -14.78 -7.36 -7.45
C ILE A 27 -14.63 -6.95 -5.98
N VAL A 28 -13.53 -6.28 -5.63
CA VAL A 28 -13.23 -5.95 -4.23
C VAL A 28 -13.49 -4.48 -3.89
N SER A 29 -13.66 -3.61 -4.88
CA SER A 29 -13.83 -2.18 -4.63
C SER A 29 -14.54 -1.49 -5.79
N SER A 30 -15.35 -0.49 -5.48
CA SER A 30 -15.87 0.39 -6.52
C SER A 30 -14.71 1.23 -7.06
N ARG A 31 -14.86 1.66 -8.33
CA ARG A 31 -13.86 2.51 -8.96
C ARG A 31 -13.69 3.85 -8.23
N THR A 32 -14.80 4.42 -7.76
CA THR A 32 -14.79 5.68 -7.01
C THR A 32 -14.02 5.52 -5.70
N PHE A 33 -14.25 4.43 -4.97
CA PHE A 33 -13.57 4.18 -3.71
C PHE A 33 -12.08 3.96 -3.93
N LEU A 34 -11.71 3.15 -4.91
CA LEU A 34 -10.31 2.89 -5.23
C LEU A 34 -9.59 4.19 -5.61
N SER A 35 -10.23 5.01 -6.44
CA SER A 35 -9.69 6.31 -6.81
C SER A 35 -9.47 7.20 -5.59
N SER A 36 -10.41 7.20 -4.65
CA SER A 36 -10.28 7.97 -3.40
C SER A 36 -9.12 7.47 -2.54
N LEU A 37 -8.90 6.15 -2.50
CA LEU A 37 -7.76 5.58 -1.79
C LEU A 37 -6.44 6.02 -2.43
N GLU A 38 -6.34 5.95 -3.74
CA GLU A 38 -5.11 6.30 -4.46
C GLU A 38 -4.78 7.79 -4.37
N ARG A 39 -5.81 8.64 -4.23
CA ARG A 39 -5.61 10.07 -4.05
C ARG A 39 -5.35 10.47 -2.59
N GLY A 40 -5.37 9.51 -1.67
CA GLY A 40 -5.11 9.78 -0.27
C GLY A 40 -6.25 10.48 0.46
N ILE A 41 -7.47 10.41 -0.08
CA ILE A 41 -8.64 11.04 0.51
C ILE A 41 -9.25 10.18 1.60
N LYS A 42 -9.27 8.86 1.41
CA LYS A 42 -9.87 7.92 2.36
C LYS A 42 -8.82 6.99 2.93
N GLY A 43 -9.05 6.56 4.16
CA GLY A 43 -8.25 5.53 4.80
C GLY A 43 -8.74 4.13 4.42
N VAL A 44 -8.04 3.11 4.90
CA VAL A 44 -8.31 1.73 4.53
C VAL A 44 -8.29 0.84 5.78
N THR A 45 -9.11 -0.20 5.79
CA THR A 45 -9.11 -1.20 6.85
C THR A 45 -8.09 -2.31 6.53
N LEU A 46 -7.76 -3.11 7.55
CA LEU A 46 -6.88 -4.27 7.34
C LEU A 46 -7.52 -5.25 6.35
N GLU A 47 -8.83 -5.47 6.45
CA GLU A 47 -9.56 -6.35 5.53
C GLU A 47 -9.44 -5.84 4.09
N LYS A 48 -9.58 -4.54 3.89
CA LYS A 48 -9.45 -3.96 2.55
C LYS A 48 -8.02 -4.07 2.04
N ILE A 49 -7.02 -3.91 2.89
CA ILE A 49 -5.61 -4.11 2.50
C ILE A 49 -5.41 -5.53 1.99
N ASP A 50 -5.97 -6.52 2.70
CA ASP A 50 -5.87 -7.91 2.31
C ASP A 50 -6.51 -8.15 0.93
N GLU A 51 -7.70 -7.62 0.70
CA GLU A 51 -8.40 -7.73 -0.58
C GLU A 51 -7.63 -7.07 -1.73
N LEU A 52 -7.12 -5.86 -1.49
CA LEU A 52 -6.36 -5.13 -2.50
C LEU A 52 -5.06 -5.85 -2.85
N ALA A 53 -4.33 -6.32 -1.83
CA ALA A 53 -3.08 -7.04 -2.03
C ALA A 53 -3.30 -8.34 -2.81
N SER A 54 -4.38 -9.05 -2.50
CA SER A 54 -4.74 -10.28 -3.22
C SER A 54 -4.97 -10.00 -4.70
N THR A 55 -5.67 -8.91 -5.03
CA THR A 55 -5.94 -8.53 -6.42
C THR A 55 -4.64 -8.17 -7.15
N ILE A 56 -3.72 -7.48 -6.47
CA ILE A 56 -2.42 -7.12 -7.05
C ILE A 56 -1.53 -8.37 -7.21
N GLY A 57 -1.72 -9.36 -6.35
CA GLY A 57 -0.89 -10.56 -6.33
C GLY A 57 0.34 -10.43 -5.45
N VAL A 58 0.24 -9.65 -4.36
CA VAL A 58 1.33 -9.49 -3.39
C VAL A 58 0.81 -9.80 -1.98
N HIS A 59 1.72 -10.06 -1.07
CA HIS A 59 1.36 -10.23 0.34
C HIS A 59 0.84 -8.91 0.91
N PRO A 60 -0.20 -8.91 1.77
CA PRO A 60 -0.71 -7.67 2.36
C PRO A 60 0.36 -6.83 3.08
N VAL A 61 1.32 -7.50 3.73
CA VAL A 61 2.43 -6.80 4.39
C VAL A 61 3.28 -6.03 3.38
N THR A 62 3.41 -6.53 2.15
CA THR A 62 4.13 -5.83 1.09
C THR A 62 3.50 -4.47 0.81
N LEU A 63 2.17 -4.42 0.75
CA LEU A 63 1.46 -3.16 0.53
C LEU A 63 1.65 -2.20 1.70
N ILE A 64 1.60 -2.70 2.94
CA ILE A 64 1.83 -1.89 4.14
C ILE A 64 3.26 -1.35 4.16
N VAL A 65 4.24 -2.20 3.91
CA VAL A 65 5.66 -1.79 3.87
C VAL A 65 5.87 -0.74 2.78
N ALA A 66 5.29 -0.95 1.60
CA ALA A 66 5.39 0.02 0.51
C ALA A 66 4.87 1.40 0.93
N CYS A 67 3.79 1.43 1.72
CA CYS A 67 3.25 2.67 2.28
C CYS A 67 4.29 3.39 3.15
N TYR A 68 4.91 2.67 4.07
CA TYR A 68 5.92 3.27 4.96
C TYR A 68 7.19 3.65 4.22
N LEU A 69 7.56 2.94 3.16
CA LEU A 69 8.68 3.32 2.31
C LEU A 69 8.41 4.65 1.59
N GLU A 70 7.15 4.91 1.21
CA GLU A 70 6.78 6.19 0.62
C GLU A 70 6.96 7.35 1.61
N LEU A 71 6.68 7.12 2.89
CA LEU A 71 6.85 8.14 3.92
C LEU A 71 8.31 8.52 4.12
N GLU A 72 9.23 7.60 3.91
CA GLU A 72 10.66 7.78 4.21
C GLU A 72 11.55 7.56 2.98
N LYS A 73 11.02 7.82 1.79
CA LYS A 73 11.71 7.50 0.54
C LYS A 73 13.05 8.19 0.34
N ASP A 74 13.31 9.28 1.06
CA ASP A 74 14.57 10.00 0.98
C ASP A 74 15.62 9.48 1.97
N THR A 75 15.26 8.49 2.79
CA THR A 75 16.17 7.90 3.78
C THR A 75 16.78 6.63 3.17
N PRO A 76 18.13 6.48 3.17
CA PRO A 76 18.75 5.27 2.64
C PRO A 76 18.45 4.05 3.50
N ASP A 77 18.37 2.89 2.88
CA ASP A 77 18.20 1.60 3.55
C ASP A 77 16.98 1.50 4.45
N VAL A 78 15.89 2.22 4.10
CA VAL A 78 14.67 2.24 4.92
C VAL A 78 14.11 0.86 5.13
N LEU A 79 14.04 0.04 4.08
CA LEU A 79 13.48 -1.31 4.18
C LEU A 79 14.23 -2.15 5.21
N GLU A 80 15.56 -2.15 5.14
CA GLU A 80 16.39 -2.91 6.07
C GLU A 80 16.20 -2.43 7.51
N LYS A 81 16.19 -1.12 7.71
CA LYS A 81 15.99 -0.52 9.04
C LYS A 81 14.61 -0.84 9.59
N LEU A 82 13.58 -0.76 8.76
CA LEU A 82 12.21 -1.06 9.15
C LEU A 82 12.06 -2.52 9.57
N LEU A 83 12.57 -3.44 8.76
CA LEU A 83 12.46 -4.87 9.04
C LEU A 83 13.24 -5.23 10.31
N ASN A 84 14.41 -4.64 10.51
CA ASN A 84 15.20 -4.86 11.72
C ASN A 84 14.47 -4.37 12.96
N ARG A 85 13.85 -3.20 12.86
CA ARG A 85 13.07 -2.66 13.97
C ARG A 85 11.90 -3.56 14.33
N VAL A 86 11.14 -3.99 13.32
CA VAL A 86 9.99 -4.90 13.52
C VAL A 86 10.45 -6.20 14.17
N ARG A 87 11.55 -6.79 13.67
CA ARG A 87 12.09 -8.03 14.22
C ARG A 87 12.45 -7.86 15.69
N THR A 88 13.07 -6.74 16.05
CA THR A 88 13.45 -6.45 17.42
C THR A 88 12.24 -6.27 18.32
N GLU A 89 11.24 -5.56 17.84
CA GLU A 89 10.03 -5.23 18.63
C GLU A 89 9.12 -6.44 18.84
N LEU A 90 9.22 -7.47 17.97
CA LEU A 90 8.41 -8.68 18.07
C LEU A 90 9.01 -9.74 19.01
N LYS A 91 10.19 -9.52 19.53
CA LYS A 91 10.84 -10.47 20.46
C LYS A 91 10.28 -10.37 21.86
#